data_73bf3ef16c65b37e2d5f1a0be3e7e874
#
_entry.id   73bf3ef16c65b37e2d5f1a0be3e7e874
#
_cell.length_a   1.000
_cell.length_b   1.000
_cell.length_c   1.000
_cell.angle_alpha   90.00
_cell.angle_beta   90.00
_cell.angle_gamma   90.00
#
_symmetry.space_group_name_H-M   'P 1'
#
loop_
_entity.id
_entity.type
_entity.pdbx_description
1 polymer ?
#
loop_
_entity_poly.entity_id
_entity_poly.type
_entity_poly.pdbx_seq_one_letter_code
_entity_poly.pdbx_strand_id
1 'polypeptide(L)'
;MKNIFPDIDKSKLDDFYINIGKNVKNIRKEKNYSQLELAISIGQKSTSFLSNCENYKNKEHFNLEHLFLISEVLNVDIIEFLKPAKN
;
A
#
# COMPACT_ATOMS: atom_id res chain seq x y z
N MET A 1 -0.58 -31.34 18.69
CA MET A 1 0.14 -30.10 19.07
C MET A 1 0.20 -29.15 17.91
N LYS A 2 -0.05 -27.89 18.16
CA LYS A 2 0.06 -26.87 17.09
C LYS A 2 1.52 -26.69 16.71
N ASN A 3 1.77 -26.51 15.42
CA ASN A 3 3.07 -26.12 14.93
C ASN A 3 3.28 -24.65 15.26
N ILE A 4 4.27 -24.34 16.13
CA ILE A 4 4.54 -22.95 16.52
C ILE A 4 5.39 -22.21 15.50
N PHE A 5 6.00 -22.92 14.56
CA PHE A 5 6.79 -22.32 13.49
C PHE A 5 6.26 -22.81 12.14
N PRO A 6 5.05 -22.37 11.75
CA PRO A 6 4.46 -22.83 10.50
C PRO A 6 5.33 -22.42 9.31
N ASP A 7 5.33 -23.27 8.30
CA ASP A 7 6.04 -23.03 7.06
C ASP A 7 5.18 -22.09 6.22
N ILE A 8 5.47 -20.80 6.30
CA ILE A 8 4.72 -19.78 5.56
C ILE A 8 5.41 -19.51 4.23
N ASP A 9 4.66 -19.64 3.16
CA ASP A 9 5.12 -19.31 1.82
C ASP A 9 5.28 -17.78 1.70
N LYS A 10 6.55 -17.35 1.60
CA LYS A 10 6.85 -15.91 1.54
C LYS A 10 6.38 -15.25 0.25
N SER A 11 6.13 -16.03 -0.80
CA SER A 11 5.56 -15.46 -2.02
C SER A 11 4.15 -14.93 -1.78
N LYS A 12 3.42 -15.52 -0.85
CA LYS A 12 2.09 -15.01 -0.45
C LYS A 12 2.19 -13.66 0.24
N LEU A 13 3.25 -13.43 0.99
CA LEU A 13 3.49 -12.13 1.61
C LEU A 13 3.81 -11.08 0.55
N ASP A 14 4.65 -11.43 -0.43
CA ASP A 14 4.93 -10.53 -1.55
C ASP A 14 3.64 -10.17 -2.28
N ASP A 15 2.81 -11.16 -2.60
CA ASP A 15 1.53 -10.93 -3.28
C ASP A 15 0.61 -10.02 -2.46
N PHE A 16 0.61 -10.19 -1.15
CA PHE A 16 -0.18 -9.36 -0.24
C PHE A 16 0.23 -7.89 -0.35
N TYR A 17 1.53 -7.61 -0.29
CA TYR A 17 2.02 -6.23 -0.39
C TYR A 17 1.86 -5.65 -1.79
N ILE A 18 2.05 -6.47 -2.82
CA ILE A 18 1.83 -6.03 -4.21
C ILE A 18 0.37 -5.61 -4.39
N ASN A 19 -0.55 -6.40 -3.84
CA ASN A 19 -1.99 -6.10 -3.91
C ASN A 19 -2.31 -4.76 -3.23
N ILE A 20 -1.74 -4.52 -2.05
CA ILE A 20 -1.94 -3.25 -1.32
C ILE A 20 -1.41 -2.07 -2.15
N GLY A 21 -0.22 -2.21 -2.71
CA GLY A 21 0.37 -1.15 -3.53
C GLY A 21 -0.51 -0.80 -4.73
N LYS A 22 -1.04 -1.81 -5.41
CA LYS A 22 -1.96 -1.61 -6.53
C LYS A 22 -3.23 -0.87 -6.10
N ASN A 23 -3.80 -1.27 -4.95
CA ASN A 23 -5.00 -0.63 -4.43
C ASN A 23 -4.76 0.84 -4.11
N VAL A 24 -3.66 1.16 -3.44
CA VAL A 24 -3.31 2.55 -3.14
C VAL A 24 -3.20 3.35 -4.44
N LYS A 25 -2.47 2.83 -5.42
CA LYS A 25 -2.28 3.51 -6.70
C LYS A 25 -3.62 3.74 -7.41
N ASN A 26 -4.47 2.72 -7.48
CA ASN A 26 -5.75 2.82 -8.18
C ASN A 26 -6.68 3.83 -7.50
N ILE A 27 -6.79 3.76 -6.17
CA ILE A 27 -7.67 4.67 -5.42
C ILE A 27 -7.13 6.09 -5.48
N ARG A 28 -5.79 6.26 -5.38
CA ARG A 28 -5.17 7.57 -5.55
C ARG A 28 -5.57 8.22 -6.88
N LYS A 29 -5.47 7.43 -7.96
CA LYS A 29 -5.84 7.93 -9.29
C LYS A 29 -7.33 8.24 -9.41
N GLU A 30 -8.18 7.39 -8.84
CA GLU A 30 -9.62 7.63 -8.81
C GLU A 30 -9.97 8.94 -8.10
N LYS A 31 -9.18 9.30 -7.08
CA LYS A 31 -9.37 10.54 -6.32
C LYS A 31 -8.62 11.72 -6.94
N ASN A 32 -8.01 11.54 -8.10
CA ASN A 32 -7.29 12.58 -8.83
C ASN A 32 -6.08 13.15 -8.09
N TYR A 33 -5.41 12.32 -7.30
CA TYR A 33 -4.17 12.71 -6.64
C TYR A 33 -2.98 12.26 -7.47
N SER A 34 -2.02 13.17 -7.69
CA SER A 34 -0.72 12.78 -8.22
C SER A 34 0.08 12.07 -7.12
N GLN A 35 1.14 11.37 -7.51
CA GLN A 35 2.05 10.78 -6.52
C GLN A 35 2.63 11.86 -5.61
N LEU A 36 3.03 12.99 -6.17
CA LEU A 36 3.61 14.07 -5.38
C LEU A 36 2.62 14.64 -4.38
N GLU A 37 1.39 14.88 -4.82
CA GLU A 37 0.35 15.41 -3.95
C GLU A 37 0.10 14.47 -2.75
N LEU A 38 -0.05 13.17 -3.02
CA LEU A 38 -0.26 12.22 -1.93
C LEU A 38 0.98 12.10 -1.05
N ALA A 39 2.16 12.05 -1.64
CA ALA A 39 3.41 11.95 -0.89
C ALA A 39 3.55 13.11 0.10
N ILE A 40 3.37 14.33 -0.37
CA ILE A 40 3.45 15.52 0.49
C ILE A 40 2.37 15.47 1.58
N SER A 41 1.16 15.05 1.22
CA SER A 41 0.03 14.98 2.17
C SER A 41 0.29 14.03 3.34
N ILE A 42 1.10 13.00 3.14
CA ILE A 42 1.46 12.05 4.21
C ILE A 42 2.84 12.32 4.82
N GLY A 43 3.41 13.50 4.57
CA GLY A 43 4.64 13.94 5.20
C GLY A 43 5.93 13.53 4.50
N GLN A 44 5.86 13.05 3.27
CA GLN A 44 7.05 12.71 2.48
C GLN A 44 7.53 13.93 1.71
N LYS A 45 8.83 13.99 1.43
CA LYS A 45 9.43 15.13 0.72
C LYS A 45 9.51 14.93 -0.79
N SER A 46 9.31 13.69 -1.25
CA SER A 46 9.40 13.36 -2.66
C SER A 46 8.48 12.19 -2.98
N THR A 47 8.36 11.86 -4.26
CA THR A 47 7.53 10.74 -4.72
C THR A 47 8.18 9.38 -4.53
N SER A 48 9.48 9.31 -4.24
CA SER A 48 10.25 8.06 -4.26
C SER A 48 9.65 6.99 -3.33
N PHE A 49 9.34 7.35 -2.10
CA PHE A 49 8.76 6.40 -1.15
C PHE A 49 7.43 5.85 -1.68
N LEU A 50 6.55 6.75 -2.10
CA LEU A 50 5.22 6.35 -2.57
C LEU A 50 5.31 5.48 -3.81
N SER A 51 6.13 5.89 -4.78
CA SER A 51 6.33 5.13 -6.02
C SER A 51 6.87 3.72 -5.73
N ASN A 52 7.86 3.62 -4.84
CA ASN A 52 8.42 2.33 -4.47
C ASN A 52 7.38 1.42 -3.81
N CYS A 53 6.59 1.94 -2.90
CA CYS A 53 5.57 1.16 -2.20
C CYS A 53 4.42 0.76 -3.13
N GLU A 54 3.98 1.66 -4.02
CA GLU A 54 2.93 1.35 -4.99
C GLU A 54 3.35 0.22 -5.94
N ASN A 55 4.63 0.13 -6.23
CA ASN A 55 5.17 -0.85 -7.19
C ASN A 55 5.93 -2.00 -6.53
N TYR A 56 5.96 -2.02 -5.21
CA TYR A 56 6.71 -3.02 -4.43
C TYR A 56 8.18 -3.11 -4.85
N LYS A 57 8.76 -1.99 -5.24
CA LYS A 57 10.15 -1.93 -5.70
C LYS A 57 11.08 -2.20 -4.51
N ASN A 58 12.04 -3.11 -4.70
CA ASN A 58 12.97 -3.52 -3.64
C ASN A 58 12.25 -4.00 -2.38
N LYS A 59 11.05 -4.55 -2.54
CA LYS A 59 10.19 -5.04 -1.45
C LYS A 59 9.73 -3.93 -0.50
N GLU A 60 9.81 -2.68 -0.91
CA GLU A 60 9.26 -1.58 -0.11
C GLU A 60 7.73 -1.65 -0.15
N HIS A 61 7.13 -1.46 1.01
CA HIS A 61 5.69 -1.59 1.16
C HIS A 61 5.16 -0.60 2.19
N PHE A 62 3.85 -0.38 2.17
CA PHE A 62 3.21 0.49 3.16
C PHE A 62 3.04 -0.24 4.49
N ASN A 63 3.34 0.44 5.60
CA ASN A 63 2.97 -0.05 6.92
C ASN A 63 1.57 0.45 7.28
N LEU A 64 1.07 0.05 8.45
CA LEU A 64 -0.28 0.44 8.88
C LEU A 64 -0.43 1.94 9.06
N GLU A 65 0.59 2.61 9.59
CA GLU A 65 0.53 4.06 9.75
C GLU A 65 0.40 4.75 8.40
N HIS A 66 1.19 4.33 7.41
CA HIS A 66 1.08 4.87 6.05
C HIS A 66 -0.33 4.68 5.49
N LEU A 67 -0.89 3.49 5.64
CA LEU A 67 -2.23 3.19 5.13
C LEU A 67 -3.29 4.02 5.84
N PHE A 68 -3.14 4.21 7.15
CA PHE A 68 -4.06 5.07 7.89
C PHE A 68 -4.04 6.50 7.35
N LEU A 69 -2.83 7.08 7.22
CA LEU A 69 -2.69 8.45 6.72
C LEU A 69 -3.26 8.58 5.30
N ILE A 70 -2.97 7.62 4.44
CA ILE A 70 -3.46 7.63 3.06
C ILE A 70 -5.00 7.53 3.04
N SER A 71 -5.57 6.68 3.88
CA SER A 71 -7.03 6.54 3.97
C SER A 71 -7.69 7.86 4.36
N GLU A 72 -7.08 8.59 5.30
CA GLU A 72 -7.58 9.88 5.73
C GLU A 72 -7.48 10.92 4.62
N VAL A 73 -6.34 10.99 3.94
CA VAL A 73 -6.14 11.94 2.83
C VAL A 73 -7.09 11.66 1.68
N LEU A 74 -7.23 10.40 1.29
CA LEU A 74 -8.09 10.01 0.17
C LEU A 74 -9.56 9.87 0.54
N ASN A 75 -9.88 9.99 1.83
CA ASN A 75 -11.24 9.87 2.36
C ASN A 75 -11.90 8.54 1.97
N VAL A 76 -11.20 7.46 2.21
CA VAL A 76 -11.70 6.10 2.02
C VAL A 76 -11.46 5.27 3.28
N ASP A 77 -12.21 4.20 3.44
CA ASP A 77 -11.98 3.25 4.51
C ASP A 77 -10.67 2.51 4.23
N ILE A 78 -9.82 2.37 5.25
CA ILE A 78 -8.53 1.69 5.13
C ILE A 78 -8.67 0.26 4.58
N ILE A 79 -9.81 -0.38 4.82
CA ILE A 79 -10.05 -1.74 4.36
C ILE A 79 -10.04 -1.83 2.83
N GLU A 80 -10.31 -0.72 2.14
CA GLU A 80 -10.29 -0.69 0.67
C GLU A 80 -8.92 -1.05 0.11
N PHE A 81 -7.84 -0.78 0.85
CA PHE A 81 -6.49 -1.11 0.41
C PHE A 81 -6.17 -2.60 0.56
N LEU A 82 -6.96 -3.34 1.33
CA LEU A 82 -6.74 -4.76 1.61
C LEU A 82 -7.60 -5.68 0.77
N LYS A 83 -8.57 -5.14 0.03
CA LYS A 83 -9.42 -5.94 -0.86
C LYS A 83 -8.62 -6.43 -2.07
N PRO A 84 -9.07 -7.50 -2.74
CA PRO A 84 -8.43 -7.92 -3.99
C PRO A 84 -8.35 -6.75 -4.96
N ALA A 85 -7.17 -6.52 -5.51
CA ALA A 85 -6.96 -5.40 -6.42
C ALA A 85 -7.67 -5.62 -7.75
N LYS A 86 -8.24 -4.56 -8.29
CA LYS A 86 -8.78 -4.56 -9.65
C LYS A 86 -7.63 -4.44 -10.64
N ASN A 87 -7.73 -5.12 -11.75
CA ASN A 87 -6.73 -5.05 -12.82
C ASN A 87 -6.90 -3.79 -13.68
#